data_0969de1931a4d739448abba334255265
#
_entry.id   0969de1931a4d739448abba334255265
#
_cell.length_a   1.000
_cell.length_b   1.000
_cell.length_c   1.000
_cell.angle_alpha   90.00
_cell.angle_beta   90.00
_cell.angle_gamma   90.00
#
_symmetry.space_group_name_H-M   'P 1'
#
loop_
_entity.id
_entity.type
_entity.pdbx_description
1 polymer ?
#
loop_
_entity_poly.entity_id
_entity_poly.type
_entity_poly.pdbx_seq_one_letter_code
_entity_poly.pdbx_strand_id
1 'polypeptide(L)'
;MRLVHRLSQYQRLYQQLGNAPVAVTIGELAAMFYCSERHARTLVQQLQDQGWLSWHSQPGRGKRASLRCLKTPDELRAQLLQQLLQQGNHQGALEMAQLDPQHLQDLLSPHLGGQWQAGSPTLRIPYYRTLEALDPLTLTGRAEQHLVSTLHAGLTRLMTGTPEPQPDLAHHWQISDGGLRWRFFLRSQLRWHNGEPLTGQQLLQTLEKLLGHPRSQPSLSSVANVSLPHPLCIQFDLHLPDYWLAHRLAELPCLMTHPELPAIGAGPFKLALNEPQLVRLEQHAGYHLQHPYLDTIEYWITPDLPITGADASCRHPVRITIGQQDDLAQARPVQRSMSLGWCYLALNLRHGVLSEAQGQKLLMLIQQSGLLSHLPIPNSVITPSHEMLPGWRIPSQRIEEDVPLPARLTLLYRPPVELQTVTVALQRLLAQHGCELEVRYYAGKRWQSEAQIAQADLLLADNLIGEAPEATLESWLRQDSLWRGILTASRWQQQQETLREIQQLQAQPLRFERLQAYYQQLMAAAIITPLFHYQYQISAPPRMHGVTLTAHGWFDFCQAWLPPPVDEAPTGAEPPCA
;
A
#
# COMPACT_ATOMS: atom_id res chain seq x y z
N MET A 1 -18.63 22.19 -9.75
CA MET A 1 -19.61 22.87 -8.90
C MET A 1 -20.94 23.22 -9.59
N ARG A 2 -21.00 23.97 -10.70
CA ARG A 2 -22.29 24.38 -11.30
C ARG A 2 -23.13 23.19 -11.83
N LEU A 3 -22.51 22.16 -12.40
CA LEU A 3 -23.20 21.00 -12.99
C LEU A 3 -23.79 20.09 -11.91
N VAL A 4 -23.02 19.79 -10.89
CA VAL A 4 -23.41 19.01 -9.70
C VAL A 4 -24.62 19.64 -9.01
N HIS A 5 -24.57 20.94 -8.80
CA HIS A 5 -25.68 21.67 -8.19
C HIS A 5 -26.99 21.61 -9.03
N ARG A 6 -26.87 21.72 -10.37
CA ARG A 6 -28.04 21.57 -11.27
C ARG A 6 -28.64 20.17 -11.21
N LEU A 7 -27.80 19.15 -11.21
CA LEU A 7 -28.27 17.77 -11.10
C LEU A 7 -29.01 17.54 -9.77
N SER A 8 -28.50 18.05 -8.66
CA SER A 8 -29.15 17.97 -7.36
C SER A 8 -30.51 18.65 -7.35
N GLN A 9 -30.64 19.83 -8.02
CA GLN A 9 -31.93 20.52 -8.16
C GLN A 9 -32.91 19.75 -9.06
N TYR A 10 -32.40 19.18 -10.17
CA TYR A 10 -33.22 18.34 -11.04
C TYR A 10 -33.70 17.07 -10.35
N GLN A 11 -32.85 16.43 -9.53
CA GLN A 11 -33.20 15.24 -8.76
C GLN A 11 -34.38 15.54 -7.78
N ARG A 12 -34.33 16.67 -7.08
CA ARG A 12 -35.43 17.10 -6.21
C ARG A 12 -36.74 17.31 -6.99
N LEU A 13 -36.65 17.92 -8.17
CA LEU A 13 -37.79 18.10 -9.06
C LEU A 13 -38.38 16.76 -9.48
N TYR A 14 -37.54 15.85 -9.93
CA TYR A 14 -37.93 14.52 -10.38
C TYR A 14 -38.57 13.68 -9.27
N GLN A 15 -38.04 13.75 -8.05
CA GLN A 15 -38.61 13.05 -6.89
C GLN A 15 -40.05 13.49 -6.59
N GLN A 16 -40.41 14.73 -6.87
CA GLN A 16 -41.74 15.26 -6.61
C GLN A 16 -42.72 15.08 -7.78
N LEU A 17 -42.23 15.19 -9.01
CA LEU A 17 -43.07 15.21 -10.20
C LEU A 17 -43.02 13.90 -11.03
N GLY A 18 -41.97 13.13 -10.91
CA GLY A 18 -41.75 11.96 -11.76
C GLY A 18 -41.53 12.31 -13.23
N ASN A 19 -41.77 11.35 -14.13
CA ASN A 19 -41.59 11.50 -15.57
C ASN A 19 -42.88 11.80 -16.37
N ALA A 20 -44.04 11.82 -15.69
CA ALA A 20 -45.29 12.14 -16.33
C ALA A 20 -45.43 13.66 -16.56
N PRO A 21 -46.15 14.11 -17.60
CA PRO A 21 -46.43 15.52 -17.76
C PRO A 21 -47.31 16.07 -16.62
N VAL A 22 -46.83 17.08 -15.93
CA VAL A 22 -47.52 17.69 -14.78
C VAL A 22 -47.75 19.18 -15.04
N ALA A 23 -48.97 19.65 -14.70
CA ALA A 23 -49.30 21.08 -14.77
C ALA A 23 -48.79 21.81 -13.53
N VAL A 24 -47.81 22.71 -13.68
CA VAL A 24 -47.16 23.43 -12.57
C VAL A 24 -47.01 24.92 -12.87
N THR A 25 -46.91 25.71 -11.81
CA THR A 25 -46.61 27.15 -11.88
C THR A 25 -45.14 27.42 -11.55
N ILE A 26 -44.63 28.57 -11.97
CA ILE A 26 -43.24 28.97 -11.59
C ILE A 26 -43.09 29.13 -10.08
N GLY A 27 -44.14 29.55 -9.37
CA GLY A 27 -44.13 29.65 -7.91
C GLY A 27 -43.97 28.29 -7.23
N GLU A 28 -44.69 27.26 -7.70
CA GLU A 28 -44.51 25.87 -7.21
C GLU A 28 -43.09 25.34 -7.49
N LEU A 29 -42.56 25.62 -8.68
CA LEU A 29 -41.16 25.23 -9.01
C LEU A 29 -40.13 25.99 -8.17
N ALA A 30 -40.36 27.26 -7.88
CA ALA A 30 -39.49 28.05 -7.02
C ALA A 30 -39.46 27.50 -5.58
N ALA A 31 -40.60 27.02 -5.07
CA ALA A 31 -40.66 26.32 -3.80
C ALA A 31 -39.91 24.98 -3.82
N MET A 32 -40.04 24.17 -4.88
CA MET A 32 -39.33 22.90 -5.04
C MET A 32 -37.80 23.07 -5.15
N PHE A 33 -37.36 24.13 -5.82
CA PHE A 33 -35.96 24.48 -5.97
C PHE A 33 -35.38 25.27 -4.79
N TYR A 34 -36.21 25.66 -3.83
CA TYR A 34 -35.84 26.55 -2.72
C TYR A 34 -35.19 27.87 -3.20
N CYS A 35 -35.76 28.49 -4.21
CA CYS A 35 -35.22 29.70 -4.81
C CYS A 35 -36.30 30.74 -5.20
N SER A 36 -35.90 31.93 -5.66
CA SER A 36 -36.82 32.93 -6.17
C SER A 36 -37.42 32.48 -7.52
N GLU A 37 -38.65 32.95 -7.83
CA GLU A 37 -39.28 32.68 -9.12
C GLU A 37 -38.44 33.12 -10.33
N ARG A 38 -37.69 34.22 -10.20
CA ARG A 38 -36.76 34.66 -11.25
C ARG A 38 -35.67 33.62 -11.51
N HIS A 39 -35.09 33.05 -10.44
CA HIS A 39 -34.08 32.01 -10.54
C HIS A 39 -34.67 30.71 -11.06
N ALA A 40 -35.86 30.32 -10.61
CA ALA A 40 -36.57 29.13 -11.09
C ALA A 40 -36.81 29.19 -12.62
N ARG A 41 -37.23 30.35 -13.18
CA ARG A 41 -37.34 30.51 -14.64
C ARG A 41 -36.04 30.30 -15.36
N THR A 42 -34.94 30.87 -14.86
CA THR A 42 -33.62 30.71 -15.45
C THR A 42 -33.17 29.23 -15.40
N LEU A 43 -33.45 28.57 -14.28
CA LEU A 43 -33.08 27.16 -14.10
C LEU A 43 -33.88 26.25 -15.03
N VAL A 44 -35.20 26.41 -15.11
CA VAL A 44 -36.06 25.65 -16.01
C VAL A 44 -35.62 25.82 -17.47
N GLN A 45 -35.31 27.05 -17.89
CA GLN A 45 -34.78 27.31 -19.23
C GLN A 45 -33.45 26.57 -19.47
N GLN A 46 -32.52 26.61 -18.51
CA GLN A 46 -31.23 25.88 -18.61
C GLN A 46 -31.41 24.37 -18.69
N LEU A 47 -32.34 23.80 -17.89
CA LEU A 47 -32.63 22.37 -17.91
C LEU A 47 -33.31 21.94 -19.22
N GLN A 48 -34.15 22.80 -19.79
CA GLN A 48 -34.76 22.59 -21.09
C GLN A 48 -33.73 22.65 -22.23
N ASP A 49 -32.86 23.68 -22.22
CA ASP A 49 -31.80 23.83 -23.22
C ASP A 49 -30.84 22.63 -23.21
N GLN A 50 -30.66 21.97 -22.06
CA GLN A 50 -29.87 20.75 -21.90
C GLN A 50 -30.67 19.46 -22.25
N GLY A 51 -31.95 19.58 -22.56
CA GLY A 51 -32.79 18.41 -22.89
C GLY A 51 -33.12 17.51 -21.69
N TRP A 52 -33.05 18.02 -20.45
CA TRP A 52 -33.38 17.25 -19.24
C TRP A 52 -34.88 17.25 -18.97
N LEU A 53 -35.57 18.35 -19.32
CA LEU A 53 -37.00 18.49 -19.21
C LEU A 53 -37.60 19.23 -20.44
N SER A 54 -38.90 19.10 -20.64
CA SER A 54 -39.68 19.93 -21.55
C SER A 54 -40.60 20.85 -20.75
N TRP A 55 -40.66 22.13 -21.15
CA TRP A 55 -41.49 23.15 -20.55
C TRP A 55 -42.35 23.84 -21.59
N HIS A 56 -43.65 23.71 -21.49
CA HIS A 56 -44.60 24.35 -22.39
C HIS A 56 -45.46 25.32 -21.63
N SER A 57 -45.16 26.62 -21.73
CA SER A 57 -45.94 27.69 -21.11
C SER A 57 -47.20 28.02 -21.94
N GLN A 58 -48.29 28.22 -21.26
CA GLN A 58 -49.50 28.78 -21.90
C GLN A 58 -49.56 30.28 -21.64
N PRO A 59 -49.88 31.12 -22.65
CA PRO A 59 -50.01 32.55 -22.46
C PRO A 59 -51.23 32.88 -21.57
N GLY A 60 -51.02 33.70 -20.53
CA GLY A 60 -52.07 34.18 -19.61
C GLY A 60 -51.62 34.18 -18.15
N ARG A 61 -52.08 35.20 -17.40
CA ARG A 61 -51.76 35.38 -15.99
C ARG A 61 -52.37 34.23 -15.16
N GLY A 62 -51.56 33.48 -14.40
CA GLY A 62 -52.05 32.41 -13.53
C GLY A 62 -52.26 31.03 -14.20
N LYS A 63 -51.99 30.87 -15.50
CA LYS A 63 -52.07 29.57 -16.17
C LYS A 63 -50.92 28.66 -15.78
N ARG A 64 -51.23 27.36 -15.59
CA ARG A 64 -50.24 26.30 -15.33
C ARG A 64 -49.56 25.91 -16.63
N ALA A 65 -48.26 25.81 -16.61
CA ALA A 65 -47.47 25.29 -17.71
C ALA A 65 -47.35 23.77 -17.58
N SER A 66 -47.17 23.07 -18.69
CA SER A 66 -46.89 21.64 -18.72
C SER A 66 -45.39 21.43 -18.61
N LEU A 67 -44.96 20.73 -17.58
CA LEU A 67 -43.58 20.30 -17.38
C LEU A 67 -43.51 18.75 -17.46
N ARG A 68 -42.52 18.24 -18.17
CA ARG A 68 -42.20 16.80 -18.19
C ARG A 68 -40.70 16.59 -18.07
N CYS A 69 -40.29 15.77 -17.13
CA CYS A 69 -38.90 15.29 -17.05
C CYS A 69 -38.65 14.29 -18.17
N LEU A 70 -37.60 14.49 -18.99
CA LEU A 70 -37.31 13.67 -20.18
C LEU A 70 -36.37 12.53 -19.89
N LYS A 71 -35.58 12.61 -18.82
CA LYS A 71 -34.60 11.64 -18.38
C LYS A 71 -34.71 11.41 -16.88
N THR A 72 -34.35 10.23 -16.44
CA THR A 72 -34.21 9.97 -15.00
C THR A 72 -32.93 10.62 -14.46
N PRO A 73 -32.85 10.96 -13.18
CA PRO A 73 -31.62 11.47 -12.56
C PRO A 73 -30.42 10.53 -12.77
N ASP A 74 -30.65 9.21 -12.78
CA ASP A 74 -29.59 8.19 -12.93
C ASP A 74 -29.06 8.15 -14.37
N GLU A 75 -29.95 8.20 -15.38
CA GLU A 75 -29.53 8.34 -16.79
C GLU A 75 -28.71 9.61 -17.01
N LEU A 76 -29.13 10.73 -16.44
CA LEU A 76 -28.39 11.98 -16.55
C LEU A 76 -27.03 11.90 -15.86
N ARG A 77 -26.99 11.28 -14.68
CA ARG A 77 -25.75 11.10 -13.91
C ARG A 77 -24.75 10.26 -14.70
N ALA A 78 -25.19 9.12 -15.26
CA ALA A 78 -24.35 8.27 -16.08
C ALA A 78 -23.82 9.00 -17.33
N GLN A 79 -24.68 9.75 -18.04
CA GLN A 79 -24.26 10.54 -19.20
C GLN A 79 -23.25 11.63 -18.86
N LEU A 80 -23.49 12.38 -17.76
CA LEU A 80 -22.60 13.45 -17.32
C LEU A 80 -21.26 12.90 -16.83
N LEU A 81 -21.28 11.78 -16.12
CA LEU A 81 -20.07 11.05 -15.71
C LEU A 81 -19.23 10.67 -16.94
N GLN A 82 -19.86 10.06 -17.94
CA GLN A 82 -19.19 9.68 -19.18
C GLN A 82 -18.61 10.90 -19.92
N GLN A 83 -19.35 12.00 -20.00
CA GLN A 83 -18.85 13.24 -20.62
C GLN A 83 -17.65 13.82 -19.87
N LEU A 84 -17.69 13.86 -18.54
CA LEU A 84 -16.59 14.37 -17.72
C LEU A 84 -15.33 13.50 -17.91
N LEU A 85 -15.49 12.18 -17.95
CA LEU A 85 -14.38 11.25 -18.18
C LEU A 85 -13.79 11.40 -19.60
N GLN A 86 -14.64 11.56 -20.61
CA GLN A 86 -14.19 11.80 -22.00
C GLN A 86 -13.43 13.13 -22.14
N GLN A 87 -13.82 14.15 -21.36
CA GLN A 87 -13.15 15.45 -21.31
C GLN A 87 -11.88 15.43 -20.42
N GLY A 88 -11.52 14.30 -19.82
CA GLY A 88 -10.39 14.19 -18.89
C GLY A 88 -10.63 14.85 -17.53
N ASN A 89 -11.87 15.27 -17.23
CA ASN A 89 -12.22 15.85 -15.94
C ASN A 89 -12.57 14.76 -14.91
N HIS A 90 -11.56 13.99 -14.50
CA HIS A 90 -11.73 12.87 -13.58
C HIS A 90 -12.18 13.29 -12.19
N GLN A 91 -11.69 14.44 -11.70
CA GLN A 91 -12.12 14.99 -10.42
C GLN A 91 -13.62 15.29 -10.40
N GLY A 92 -14.12 16.01 -11.42
CA GLY A 92 -15.55 16.30 -11.55
C GLY A 92 -16.40 15.03 -11.71
N ALA A 93 -15.87 14.00 -12.34
CA ALA A 93 -16.52 12.71 -12.48
C ALA A 93 -16.66 12.00 -11.12
N LEU A 94 -15.59 11.98 -10.31
CA LEU A 94 -15.62 11.39 -8.96
C LEU A 94 -16.53 12.17 -8.01
N GLU A 95 -16.47 13.50 -8.02
CA GLU A 95 -17.39 14.35 -7.25
C GLU A 95 -18.86 14.05 -7.61
N MET A 96 -19.15 13.84 -8.89
CA MET A 96 -20.50 13.51 -9.34
C MET A 96 -20.94 12.10 -8.91
N ALA A 97 -20.04 11.13 -8.98
CA ALA A 97 -20.32 9.75 -8.57
C ALA A 97 -20.62 9.67 -7.06
N GLN A 98 -19.93 10.44 -6.22
CA GLN A 98 -20.14 10.49 -4.77
C GLN A 98 -21.50 11.06 -4.34
N LEU A 99 -22.26 11.71 -5.24
CA LEU A 99 -23.61 12.17 -4.93
C LEU A 99 -24.63 11.04 -4.77
N ASP A 100 -24.28 9.83 -5.15
CA ASP A 100 -25.14 8.66 -5.03
C ASP A 100 -24.36 7.43 -4.57
N PRO A 101 -24.12 7.31 -3.26
CA PRO A 101 -23.35 6.20 -2.71
C PRO A 101 -23.99 4.82 -2.98
N GLN A 102 -25.30 4.74 -3.16
CA GLN A 102 -26.00 3.47 -3.40
C GLN A 102 -25.71 2.88 -4.79
N HIS A 103 -25.53 3.74 -5.80
CA HIS A 103 -25.24 3.34 -7.18
C HIS A 103 -23.79 3.64 -7.57
N LEU A 104 -22.94 4.03 -6.63
CA LEU A 104 -21.56 4.41 -6.88
C LEU A 104 -20.78 3.29 -7.58
N GLN A 105 -20.99 2.04 -7.16
CA GLN A 105 -20.32 0.88 -7.74
C GLN A 105 -20.71 0.69 -9.21
N ASP A 106 -22.00 0.74 -9.51
CA ASP A 106 -22.51 0.54 -10.88
C ASP A 106 -22.05 1.66 -11.82
N LEU A 107 -21.97 2.88 -11.30
CA LEU A 107 -21.51 4.05 -12.06
C LEU A 107 -20.00 4.01 -12.36
N LEU A 108 -19.19 3.58 -11.41
CA LEU A 108 -17.72 3.59 -11.56
C LEU A 108 -17.17 2.31 -12.17
N SER A 109 -17.80 1.14 -11.92
CA SER A 109 -17.31 -0.16 -12.39
C SER A 109 -16.94 -0.20 -13.88
N PRO A 110 -17.71 0.38 -14.83
CA PRO A 110 -17.35 0.37 -16.25
C PRO A 110 -16.07 1.15 -16.57
N HIS A 111 -15.64 2.03 -15.66
CA HIS A 111 -14.48 2.92 -15.84
C HIS A 111 -13.26 2.48 -15.06
N LEU A 112 -13.41 1.51 -14.14
CA LEU A 112 -12.31 0.97 -13.34
C LEU A 112 -11.53 -0.08 -14.11
N GLY A 113 -10.31 -0.33 -13.64
CA GLY A 113 -9.46 -1.36 -14.20
C GLY A 113 -8.58 -0.92 -15.34
N GLY A 114 -8.09 -1.92 -16.09
CA GLY A 114 -7.22 -1.69 -17.23
C GLY A 114 -8.03 -1.39 -18.50
N GLN A 115 -7.78 -0.24 -19.10
CA GLN A 115 -8.47 0.21 -20.32
C GLN A 115 -7.50 0.96 -21.23
N TRP A 116 -7.76 0.86 -22.54
CA TRP A 116 -7.13 1.75 -23.52
C TRP A 116 -7.92 3.06 -23.60
N GLN A 117 -7.27 4.18 -23.27
CA GLN A 117 -7.87 5.50 -23.33
C GLN A 117 -7.05 6.40 -24.26
N ALA A 118 -7.67 6.93 -25.29
CA ALA A 118 -7.02 7.78 -26.29
C ALA A 118 -5.70 7.19 -26.83
N GLY A 119 -5.63 5.87 -26.99
CA GLY A 119 -4.45 5.17 -27.48
C GLY A 119 -3.39 4.83 -26.40
N SER A 120 -3.66 5.11 -25.14
CA SER A 120 -2.76 4.84 -24.01
C SER A 120 -3.32 3.81 -23.04
N PRO A 121 -2.55 2.77 -22.65
CA PRO A 121 -2.96 1.79 -21.65
C PRO A 121 -2.98 2.42 -20.25
N THR A 122 -4.18 2.55 -19.70
CA THR A 122 -4.44 3.19 -18.40
C THR A 122 -5.02 2.18 -17.41
N LEU A 123 -4.51 2.18 -16.19
CA LEU A 123 -5.02 1.39 -15.09
C LEU A 123 -5.67 2.30 -14.04
N ARG A 124 -6.94 2.06 -13.72
CA ARG A 124 -7.70 2.79 -12.70
C ARG A 124 -8.02 1.92 -11.52
N ILE A 125 -7.56 2.34 -10.36
CA ILE A 125 -7.64 1.60 -9.10
C ILE A 125 -8.56 2.36 -8.14
N PRO A 126 -9.71 1.81 -7.72
CA PRO A 126 -10.50 2.40 -6.65
C PRO A 126 -9.75 2.23 -5.33
N TYR A 127 -9.66 3.31 -4.55
CA TYR A 127 -8.97 3.27 -3.27
C TYR A 127 -9.83 3.91 -2.16
N TYR A 128 -9.85 3.26 -1.00
CA TYR A 128 -10.81 3.53 0.08
C TYR A 128 -10.46 4.74 0.96
N ARG A 129 -9.27 5.31 0.84
CA ARG A 129 -8.83 6.47 1.63
C ARG A 129 -7.88 7.36 0.86
N THR A 130 -7.78 8.61 1.30
CA THR A 130 -6.74 9.53 0.81
C THR A 130 -5.35 8.98 1.11
N LEU A 131 -4.43 9.14 0.16
CA LEU A 131 -3.03 8.76 0.34
C LEU A 131 -2.32 9.77 1.26
N GLU A 132 -1.42 9.25 2.08
CA GLU A 132 -0.51 10.06 2.91
C GLU A 132 0.59 10.69 2.02
N ALA A 133 1.43 11.54 2.61
CA ALA A 133 2.56 12.13 1.90
C ALA A 133 3.48 11.05 1.30
N LEU A 134 3.85 11.21 0.03
CA LEU A 134 4.70 10.27 -0.71
C LEU A 134 6.19 10.66 -0.55
N ASP A 135 6.67 10.68 0.68
CA ASP A 135 8.06 10.98 1.03
C ASP A 135 8.72 9.72 1.59
N PRO A 136 9.82 9.22 1.00
CA PRO A 136 10.53 8.02 1.43
C PRO A 136 10.88 7.98 2.92
N LEU A 137 11.09 9.14 3.53
CA LEU A 137 11.52 9.26 4.92
C LEU A 137 10.39 9.27 5.95
N THR A 138 9.16 9.58 5.55
CA THR A 138 8.04 9.77 6.50
C THR A 138 6.91 8.76 6.36
N LEU A 139 6.79 8.09 5.22
CA LEU A 139 5.68 7.20 4.90
C LEU A 139 5.56 5.99 5.85
N THR A 140 4.32 5.56 6.08
CA THR A 140 4.01 4.40 6.92
C THR A 140 3.04 3.42 6.28
N GLY A 141 2.17 3.89 5.37
CA GLY A 141 1.18 3.07 4.69
C GLY A 141 1.79 2.19 3.59
N ARG A 142 1.23 0.99 3.36
CA ARG A 142 1.72 0.08 2.32
C ARG A 142 1.51 0.60 0.89
N ALA A 143 0.37 1.24 0.64
CA ALA A 143 0.12 1.84 -0.66
C ALA A 143 1.13 2.94 -0.97
N GLU A 144 1.42 3.77 0.03
CA GLU A 144 2.42 4.83 -0.07
C GLU A 144 3.82 4.24 -0.26
N GLN A 145 4.17 3.15 0.46
CA GLN A 145 5.44 2.45 0.27
C GLN A 145 5.58 1.91 -1.15
N HIS A 146 4.52 1.29 -1.67
CA HIS A 146 4.50 0.81 -3.05
C HIS A 146 4.62 1.96 -4.06
N LEU A 147 3.88 3.05 -3.88
CA LEU A 147 3.97 4.21 -4.76
C LEU A 147 5.37 4.83 -4.74
N VAL A 148 5.94 5.03 -3.56
CA VAL A 148 7.28 5.59 -3.41
C VAL A 148 8.34 4.70 -4.07
N SER A 149 8.22 3.38 -3.98
CA SER A 149 9.11 2.44 -4.68
C SER A 149 8.98 2.50 -6.21
N THR A 150 7.88 3.02 -6.74
CA THR A 150 7.69 3.24 -8.19
C THR A 150 8.06 4.66 -8.65
N LEU A 151 8.02 5.64 -7.73
CA LEU A 151 8.37 7.03 -8.02
C LEU A 151 9.88 7.31 -7.89
N HIS A 152 10.58 6.58 -7.03
CA HIS A 152 11.99 6.84 -6.74
C HIS A 152 12.86 5.63 -7.13
N ALA A 153 14.12 5.88 -7.37
CA ALA A 153 15.13 4.88 -7.66
C ALA A 153 16.23 4.91 -6.58
N GLY A 154 16.83 3.75 -6.30
CA GLY A 154 18.00 3.64 -5.43
C GLY A 154 19.30 3.57 -6.23
N LEU A 155 20.45 3.54 -5.57
CA LEU A 155 21.69 3.13 -6.24
C LEU A 155 21.58 1.67 -6.70
N THR A 156 20.91 0.87 -5.91
CA THR A 156 20.54 -0.53 -6.15
C THR A 156 19.04 -0.71 -5.94
N ARG A 157 18.48 -1.82 -6.37
CA ARG A 157 17.08 -2.20 -6.18
C ARG A 157 16.93 -3.66 -5.76
N LEU A 158 15.83 -3.99 -5.11
CA LEU A 158 15.43 -5.36 -4.81
C LEU A 158 14.33 -5.80 -5.78
N MET A 159 14.36 -7.04 -6.20
CA MET A 159 13.38 -7.60 -7.13
C MET A 159 12.79 -8.89 -6.57
N THR A 160 11.52 -9.10 -6.83
CA THR A 160 10.81 -10.34 -6.46
C THR A 160 11.55 -11.57 -6.98
N GLY A 161 11.77 -12.52 -6.08
CA GLY A 161 12.42 -13.80 -6.40
C GLY A 161 13.96 -13.75 -6.52
N THR A 162 14.57 -12.58 -6.29
CA THR A 162 16.01 -12.40 -6.33
C THR A 162 16.49 -11.83 -5.00
N PRO A 163 17.11 -12.60 -4.10
CA PRO A 163 17.54 -12.12 -2.79
C PRO A 163 18.72 -11.15 -2.86
N GLU A 164 19.44 -11.13 -3.96
CA GLU A 164 20.58 -10.26 -4.23
C GLU A 164 20.12 -8.90 -4.76
N PRO A 165 20.72 -7.79 -4.30
CA PRO A 165 20.47 -6.48 -4.87
C PRO A 165 20.84 -6.45 -6.35
N GLN A 166 20.00 -5.80 -7.14
CA GLN A 166 20.19 -5.62 -8.57
C GLN A 166 20.64 -4.19 -8.88
N PRO A 167 21.35 -3.96 -10.00
CA PRO A 167 21.68 -2.64 -10.49
C PRO A 167 20.44 -1.77 -10.70
N ASP A 168 20.53 -0.47 -10.28
CA ASP A 168 19.51 0.55 -10.53
C ASP A 168 20.17 1.82 -11.10
N LEU A 169 20.23 2.93 -10.38
CA LEU A 169 20.99 4.13 -10.82
C LEU A 169 22.48 3.81 -11.02
N ALA A 170 23.06 2.95 -10.20
CA ALA A 170 24.35 2.34 -10.46
C ALA A 170 24.18 1.06 -11.30
N HIS A 171 24.99 0.92 -12.35
CA HIS A 171 24.97 -0.29 -13.19
C HIS A 171 25.89 -1.39 -12.66
N HIS A 172 26.81 -1.04 -11.77
CA HIS A 172 27.78 -1.96 -11.16
C HIS A 172 28.37 -1.35 -9.89
N TRP A 173 28.92 -2.20 -9.01
CA TRP A 173 29.70 -1.77 -7.85
C TRP A 173 30.89 -2.69 -7.60
N GLN A 174 31.91 -2.13 -6.96
CA GLN A 174 33.11 -2.84 -6.56
C GLN A 174 33.37 -2.67 -5.07
N ILE A 175 33.87 -3.72 -4.45
CA ILE A 175 34.22 -3.77 -3.03
C ILE A 175 35.72 -3.96 -2.94
N SER A 176 36.38 -3.14 -2.15
CA SER A 176 37.81 -3.21 -1.89
C SER A 176 38.14 -3.00 -0.41
N ASP A 177 39.42 -3.06 -0.06
CA ASP A 177 39.93 -2.80 1.29
C ASP A 177 39.23 -3.68 2.35
N GLY A 178 39.02 -4.98 2.02
CA GLY A 178 38.36 -5.91 2.95
C GLY A 178 36.91 -5.57 3.28
N GLY A 179 36.18 -4.92 2.37
CA GLY A 179 34.78 -4.50 2.58
C GLY A 179 34.61 -3.09 3.13
N LEU A 180 35.72 -2.37 3.36
CA LEU A 180 35.68 -0.99 3.91
C LEU A 180 35.43 0.07 2.84
N ARG A 181 35.64 -0.25 1.56
CA ARG A 181 35.40 0.68 0.47
C ARG A 181 34.50 0.09 -0.58
N TRP A 182 33.43 0.83 -0.93
CA TRP A 182 32.47 0.48 -1.97
C TRP A 182 32.42 1.58 -3.00
N ARG A 183 32.52 1.25 -4.29
CA ARG A 183 32.38 2.18 -5.41
C ARG A 183 31.20 1.77 -6.27
N PHE A 184 30.24 2.66 -6.42
CA PHE A 184 29.06 2.48 -7.26
C PHE A 184 29.23 3.28 -8.54
N PHE A 185 29.18 2.61 -9.70
CA PHE A 185 29.36 3.21 -11.01
C PHE A 185 28.00 3.55 -11.60
N LEU A 186 27.75 4.86 -11.75
CA LEU A 186 26.48 5.38 -12.21
C LEU A 186 26.27 5.15 -13.70
N ARG A 187 25.03 4.96 -14.11
CA ARG A 187 24.65 4.98 -15.53
C ARG A 187 24.86 6.39 -16.08
N SER A 188 25.17 6.48 -17.35
CA SER A 188 25.17 7.75 -18.08
C SER A 188 23.74 8.18 -18.42
N GLN A 189 23.53 9.49 -18.62
CA GLN A 189 22.28 10.08 -19.09
C GLN A 189 21.06 9.85 -18.18
N LEU A 190 21.28 9.66 -16.88
CA LEU A 190 20.21 9.62 -15.89
C LEU A 190 19.40 10.91 -15.88
N ARG A 191 18.09 10.80 -15.65
CA ARG A 191 17.18 11.94 -15.61
C ARG A 191 16.22 11.87 -14.43
N TRP A 192 15.92 13.03 -13.88
CA TRP A 192 14.82 13.23 -12.96
C TRP A 192 13.48 13.27 -13.71
N HIS A 193 12.37 13.11 -12.99
CA HIS A 193 11.01 13.17 -13.56
C HIS A 193 10.66 14.47 -14.27
N ASN A 194 11.31 15.58 -13.89
CA ASN A 194 11.17 16.89 -14.55
C ASN A 194 11.99 17.01 -15.85
N GLY A 195 12.73 15.96 -16.22
CA GLY A 195 13.58 15.91 -17.41
C GLY A 195 14.98 16.48 -17.22
N GLU A 196 15.31 17.06 -16.07
CA GLU A 196 16.64 17.53 -15.75
C GLU A 196 17.64 16.37 -15.66
N PRO A 197 18.91 16.58 -16.03
CA PRO A 197 19.95 15.58 -15.83
C PRO A 197 20.11 15.25 -14.35
N LEU A 198 20.13 13.98 -14.01
CA LEU A 198 20.47 13.48 -12.69
C LEU A 198 21.98 13.27 -12.63
N THR A 199 22.66 14.05 -11.80
CA THR A 199 24.13 14.08 -11.71
C THR A 199 24.62 13.38 -10.44
N GLY A 200 25.88 12.87 -10.49
CA GLY A 200 26.54 12.31 -9.30
C GLY A 200 26.64 13.31 -8.14
N GLN A 201 26.78 14.61 -8.43
CA GLN A 201 26.82 15.66 -7.41
C GLN A 201 25.48 15.79 -6.67
N GLN A 202 24.35 15.72 -7.37
CA GLN A 202 23.02 15.74 -6.75
C GLN A 202 22.78 14.49 -5.91
N LEU A 203 23.22 13.31 -6.38
CA LEU A 203 23.15 12.08 -5.58
C LEU A 203 24.01 12.17 -4.32
N LEU A 204 25.23 12.73 -4.42
CA LEU A 204 26.07 12.95 -3.24
C LEU A 204 25.36 13.84 -2.21
N GLN A 205 24.79 14.96 -2.64
CA GLN A 205 24.02 15.86 -1.76
C GLN A 205 22.84 15.17 -1.07
N THR A 206 22.13 14.31 -1.79
CA THR A 206 21.03 13.51 -1.20
C THR A 206 21.57 12.50 -0.19
N LEU A 207 22.64 11.79 -0.51
CA LEU A 207 23.27 10.82 0.39
C LEU A 207 23.80 11.47 1.67
N GLU A 208 24.41 12.66 1.58
CA GLU A 208 24.87 13.44 2.74
C GLU A 208 23.69 13.79 3.67
N LYS A 209 22.53 14.16 3.10
CA LYS A 209 21.31 14.40 3.89
C LYS A 209 20.82 13.11 4.57
N LEU A 210 20.84 11.97 3.84
CA LEU A 210 20.41 10.69 4.37
C LEU A 210 21.29 10.18 5.51
N LEU A 211 22.60 10.45 5.49
CA LEU A 211 23.51 10.10 6.59
C LEU A 211 23.17 10.79 7.90
N GLY A 212 22.65 12.02 7.85
CA GLY A 212 22.22 12.77 9.02
C GLY A 212 20.76 12.59 9.44
N HIS A 213 19.94 11.90 8.63
CA HIS A 213 18.51 11.82 8.90
C HIS A 213 18.16 10.63 9.81
N PRO A 214 17.38 10.81 10.92
CA PRO A 214 17.10 9.76 11.90
C PRO A 214 16.49 8.48 11.32
N ARG A 215 15.80 8.58 10.18
CA ARG A 215 15.13 7.45 9.55
C ARG A 215 16.06 6.55 8.73
N SER A 216 17.04 7.12 8.03
CA SER A 216 18.01 6.42 7.19
C SER A 216 19.33 6.15 7.89
N GLN A 217 19.67 6.94 8.92
CA GLN A 217 20.91 6.82 9.66
C GLN A 217 21.17 5.40 10.21
N PRO A 218 20.17 4.66 10.78
CA PRO A 218 20.44 3.30 11.24
C PRO A 218 20.87 2.34 10.14
N SER A 219 20.31 2.45 8.92
CA SER A 219 20.72 1.66 7.74
C SER A 219 22.13 2.02 7.28
N LEU A 220 22.53 3.27 7.41
CA LEU A 220 23.81 3.80 6.93
C LEU A 220 24.86 3.99 8.04
N SER A 221 24.64 3.41 9.23
CA SER A 221 25.50 3.59 10.40
C SER A 221 26.92 3.06 10.25
N SER A 222 27.17 2.16 9.29
CA SER A 222 28.51 1.70 8.94
C SER A 222 29.29 2.69 8.08
N VAL A 223 28.64 3.69 7.48
CA VAL A 223 29.26 4.65 6.55
C VAL A 223 30.02 5.72 7.33
N ALA A 224 31.31 5.83 7.04
CA ALA A 224 32.19 6.89 7.58
C ALA A 224 32.13 8.13 6.72
N ASN A 225 32.15 7.97 5.40
CA ASN A 225 32.20 9.06 4.43
C ASN A 225 31.61 8.62 3.09
N VAL A 226 31.01 9.58 2.38
CA VAL A 226 30.59 9.43 0.98
C VAL A 226 31.28 10.49 0.15
N SER A 227 31.81 10.14 -1.01
CA SER A 227 32.52 11.04 -1.90
C SER A 227 32.22 10.76 -3.36
N LEU A 228 32.57 11.72 -4.22
CA LEU A 228 32.38 11.65 -5.67
C LEU A 228 33.77 11.74 -6.37
N PRO A 229 34.54 10.62 -6.39
CA PRO A 229 35.88 10.65 -7.04
C PRO A 229 35.82 10.86 -8.56
N HIS A 230 34.67 10.60 -9.17
CA HIS A 230 34.38 10.85 -10.57
C HIS A 230 32.90 11.19 -10.76
N PRO A 231 32.44 12.01 -11.69
CA PRO A 231 31.03 12.35 -11.91
C PRO A 231 30.09 11.14 -12.06
N LEU A 232 30.61 9.99 -12.47
CA LEU A 232 29.88 8.71 -12.59
C LEU A 232 30.31 7.67 -11.55
N CYS A 233 30.91 8.07 -10.42
CA CYS A 233 31.33 7.13 -9.38
C CYS A 233 31.07 7.70 -7.99
N ILE A 234 30.18 7.09 -7.24
CA ILE A 234 29.97 7.38 -5.81
C ILE A 234 30.77 6.37 -5.00
N GLN A 235 31.59 6.84 -4.06
CA GLN A 235 32.39 6.03 -3.17
C GLN A 235 31.89 6.17 -1.73
N PHE A 236 31.70 5.03 -1.08
CA PHE A 236 31.47 4.91 0.35
C PHE A 236 32.71 4.37 1.01
N ASP A 237 33.22 5.05 2.02
CA ASP A 237 34.24 4.56 2.94
C ASP A 237 33.52 4.22 4.27
N LEU A 238 33.77 3.03 4.81
CA LEU A 238 33.05 2.49 5.95
C LEU A 238 33.95 2.44 7.20
N HIS A 239 33.34 2.60 8.38
CA HIS A 239 34.01 2.39 9.67
C HIS A 239 34.29 0.91 9.92
N LEU A 240 33.38 0.04 9.47
CA LEU A 240 33.43 -1.43 9.57
C LEU A 240 32.90 -2.02 8.27
N PRO A 241 33.39 -3.19 7.84
CA PRO A 241 32.83 -3.88 6.68
C PRO A 241 31.33 -4.09 6.83
N ASP A 242 30.57 -3.77 5.79
CA ASP A 242 29.12 -3.98 5.77
C ASP A 242 28.69 -4.57 4.42
N TYR A 243 28.61 -5.88 4.36
CA TYR A 243 28.22 -6.60 3.14
C TYR A 243 26.71 -6.60 2.89
N TRP A 244 25.93 -5.88 3.71
CA TRP A 244 24.54 -5.53 3.45
C TRP A 244 24.39 -4.16 2.77
N LEU A 245 25.45 -3.38 2.57
CA LEU A 245 25.35 -1.98 2.09
C LEU A 245 24.52 -1.87 0.81
N ALA A 246 24.71 -2.76 -0.16
CA ALA A 246 23.92 -2.74 -1.39
C ALA A 246 22.41 -3.02 -1.15
N HIS A 247 22.05 -3.85 -0.16
CA HIS A 247 20.65 -4.04 0.24
C HIS A 247 20.09 -2.78 0.91
N ARG A 248 20.88 -2.13 1.79
CA ARG A 248 20.47 -0.91 2.50
C ARG A 248 20.20 0.24 1.55
N LEU A 249 21.01 0.37 0.48
CA LEU A 249 20.85 1.39 -0.55
C LEU A 249 19.64 1.17 -1.47
N ALA A 250 18.98 0.02 -1.36
CA ALA A 250 17.71 -0.32 -2.01
C ALA A 250 16.50 -0.14 -1.08
N GLU A 251 16.69 0.10 0.23
CA GLU A 251 15.60 0.32 1.17
C GLU A 251 14.90 1.66 0.92
N LEU A 252 13.60 1.73 1.21
CA LEU A 252 12.80 2.93 1.00
C LEU A 252 13.40 4.22 1.57
N PRO A 253 13.96 4.24 2.82
CA PRO A 253 14.58 5.45 3.37
C PRO A 253 15.86 5.87 2.66
N CYS A 254 16.44 5.01 1.81
CA CYS A 254 17.68 5.27 1.08
C CYS A 254 17.43 5.54 -0.42
N LEU A 255 16.18 5.64 -0.85
CA LEU A 255 15.86 6.01 -2.23
C LEU A 255 16.25 7.46 -2.52
N MET A 256 16.70 7.69 -3.75
CA MET A 256 17.18 8.99 -4.18
C MET A 256 16.02 9.92 -4.54
N THR A 257 16.02 11.09 -3.94
CA THR A 257 15.10 12.20 -4.23
C THR A 257 15.89 13.36 -4.79
N HIS A 258 15.23 14.23 -5.58
CA HIS A 258 15.88 15.47 -6.04
C HIS A 258 16.25 16.34 -4.82
N PRO A 259 17.48 16.86 -4.73
CA PRO A 259 17.97 17.54 -3.53
C PRO A 259 17.20 18.81 -3.15
N GLU A 260 16.61 19.51 -4.12
CA GLU A 260 15.82 20.73 -3.91
C GLU A 260 14.31 20.48 -3.96
N LEU A 261 13.87 19.44 -4.67
CA LEU A 261 12.46 19.10 -4.93
C LEU A 261 12.18 17.64 -4.53
N PRO A 262 12.05 17.33 -3.23
CA PRO A 262 11.97 15.95 -2.73
C PRO A 262 10.82 15.10 -3.30
N ALA A 263 9.76 15.73 -3.81
CA ALA A 263 8.68 15.05 -4.51
C ALA A 263 9.07 14.51 -5.89
N ILE A 264 10.22 14.93 -6.44
CA ILE A 264 10.73 14.47 -7.73
C ILE A 264 11.69 13.30 -7.51
N GLY A 265 11.39 12.20 -8.18
CA GLY A 265 12.21 10.99 -8.22
C GLY A 265 12.80 10.71 -9.59
N ALA A 266 13.38 9.52 -9.73
CA ALA A 266 13.93 8.99 -10.97
C ALA A 266 13.42 7.56 -11.26
N GLY A 267 12.32 7.15 -10.64
CA GLY A 267 11.69 5.86 -10.82
C GLY A 267 10.96 5.72 -12.16
N PRO A 268 10.36 4.53 -12.41
CA PRO A 268 9.66 4.23 -13.67
C PRO A 268 8.40 5.05 -13.92
N PHE A 269 7.79 5.59 -12.89
CA PHE A 269 6.62 6.48 -12.98
C PHE A 269 6.92 7.82 -12.31
N LYS A 270 6.32 8.88 -12.83
CA LYS A 270 6.31 10.22 -12.23
C LYS A 270 4.93 10.54 -11.66
N LEU A 271 4.88 11.31 -10.60
CA LEU A 271 3.64 11.82 -10.01
C LEU A 271 3.12 13.00 -10.85
N ALA A 272 2.08 12.77 -11.64
CA ALA A 272 1.49 13.78 -12.52
C ALA A 272 0.40 14.60 -11.81
N LEU A 273 -0.34 13.99 -10.89
CA LEU A 273 -1.40 14.63 -10.10
C LEU A 273 -1.45 14.00 -8.70
N ASN A 274 -1.61 14.85 -7.68
CA ASN A 274 -1.80 14.43 -6.30
C ASN A 274 -2.87 15.27 -5.63
N GLU A 275 -4.12 14.90 -5.86
CA GLU A 275 -5.30 15.56 -5.34
C GLU A 275 -6.04 14.63 -4.35
N PRO A 276 -6.86 15.16 -3.43
CA PRO A 276 -7.55 14.33 -2.44
C PRO A 276 -8.42 13.21 -3.03
N GLN A 277 -8.99 13.41 -4.22
CA GLN A 277 -9.86 12.45 -4.89
C GLN A 277 -9.16 11.62 -5.96
N LEU A 278 -8.01 12.08 -6.48
CA LEU A 278 -7.32 11.46 -7.60
C LEU A 278 -5.82 11.61 -7.48
N VAL A 279 -5.12 10.48 -7.49
CA VAL A 279 -3.67 10.45 -7.65
C VAL A 279 -3.36 9.79 -8.99
N ARG A 280 -2.57 10.46 -9.84
CA ARG A 280 -2.19 9.98 -11.16
C ARG A 280 -0.68 9.87 -11.28
N LEU A 281 -0.26 8.69 -11.72
CA LEU A 281 1.10 8.41 -12.13
C LEU A 281 1.15 8.31 -13.65
N GLU A 282 2.21 8.84 -14.25
CA GLU A 282 2.50 8.69 -15.68
C GLU A 282 3.86 8.03 -15.85
N GLN A 283 4.01 7.26 -16.91
CA GLN A 283 5.28 6.65 -17.29
C GLN A 283 6.39 7.72 -17.40
N HIS A 284 7.55 7.42 -16.85
CA HIS A 284 8.73 8.28 -16.96
C HIS A 284 9.48 7.98 -18.26
N ALA A 285 9.32 8.83 -19.27
CA ALA A 285 9.96 8.66 -20.57
C ALA A 285 11.51 8.65 -20.53
N GLY A 286 12.11 9.23 -19.49
CA GLY A 286 13.56 9.24 -19.27
C GLY A 286 14.06 8.13 -18.33
N TYR A 287 13.24 7.14 -18.03
CA TYR A 287 13.63 6.05 -17.12
C TYR A 287 14.78 5.23 -17.69
N HIS A 288 15.77 4.93 -16.85
CA HIS A 288 17.06 4.37 -17.24
C HIS A 288 17.08 2.83 -17.38
N LEU A 289 15.97 2.18 -17.08
CA LEU A 289 15.79 0.72 -17.23
C LEU A 289 14.62 0.44 -18.17
N GLN A 290 14.06 -0.77 -18.09
CA GLN A 290 12.91 -1.15 -18.90
C GLN A 290 11.70 -0.26 -18.58
N HIS A 291 11.15 0.38 -19.60
CA HIS A 291 9.94 1.19 -19.47
C HIS A 291 8.75 0.33 -19.07
N PRO A 292 7.87 0.82 -18.18
CA PRO A 292 6.58 0.20 -17.93
C PRO A 292 5.76 0.06 -19.20
N TYR A 293 4.88 -0.94 -19.23
CA TYR A 293 3.94 -1.13 -20.34
C TYR A 293 2.64 -0.34 -20.16
N LEU A 294 2.38 0.14 -18.95
CA LEU A 294 1.26 1.03 -18.65
C LEU A 294 1.74 2.48 -18.76
N ASP A 295 1.00 3.31 -19.49
CA ASP A 295 1.31 4.74 -19.61
C ASP A 295 0.83 5.53 -18.39
N THR A 296 -0.34 5.15 -17.85
CA THR A 296 -1.00 5.90 -16.77
C THR A 296 -1.59 4.95 -15.72
N ILE A 297 -1.43 5.32 -14.45
CA ILE A 297 -2.07 4.68 -13.32
C ILE A 297 -2.80 5.74 -12.53
N GLU A 298 -4.08 5.50 -12.24
CA GLU A 298 -4.93 6.41 -11.49
C GLU A 298 -5.46 5.73 -10.25
N TYR A 299 -5.25 6.34 -9.08
CA TYR A 299 -5.93 5.99 -7.85
C TYR A 299 -7.15 6.88 -7.68
N TRP A 300 -8.32 6.30 -7.81
CA TRP A 300 -9.59 6.97 -7.59
C TRP A 300 -10.01 6.80 -6.14
N ILE A 301 -9.96 7.89 -5.37
CA ILE A 301 -10.26 7.88 -3.94
C ILE A 301 -11.78 7.85 -3.77
N THR A 302 -12.29 6.69 -3.41
CA THR A 302 -13.72 6.39 -3.31
C THR A 302 -14.02 5.71 -1.97
N PRO A 303 -14.02 6.48 -0.84
CA PRO A 303 -14.23 5.93 0.51
C PRO A 303 -15.56 5.21 0.67
N ASP A 304 -16.58 5.66 -0.06
CA ASP A 304 -17.95 5.15 0.02
C ASP A 304 -18.23 3.99 -0.96
N LEU A 305 -17.23 3.59 -1.75
CA LEU A 305 -17.40 2.43 -2.63
C LEU A 305 -17.42 1.16 -1.76
N PRO A 306 -18.52 0.40 -1.69
CA PRO A 306 -18.55 -0.85 -0.96
C PRO A 306 -17.59 -1.84 -1.62
N ILE A 307 -16.42 -2.03 -1.02
CA ILE A 307 -15.51 -3.09 -1.40
C ILE A 307 -16.14 -4.36 -0.83
N THR A 308 -16.92 -5.06 -1.64
CA THR A 308 -17.67 -6.26 -1.23
C THR A 308 -16.74 -7.27 -0.56
N GLY A 309 -16.97 -7.51 0.74
CA GLY A 309 -16.32 -8.55 1.54
C GLY A 309 -15.10 -8.13 2.35
N ALA A 310 -14.87 -6.84 2.54
CA ALA A 310 -13.77 -6.38 3.36
C ALA A 310 -14.27 -5.36 4.38
N ASP A 311 -14.27 -5.73 5.64
CA ASP A 311 -14.11 -4.75 6.71
C ASP A 311 -12.80 -3.99 6.46
N ALA A 312 -12.75 -2.71 6.79
CA ALA A 312 -11.73 -1.72 6.39
C ALA A 312 -10.29 -1.99 6.87
N SER A 313 -9.83 -3.22 6.80
CA SER A 313 -8.44 -3.60 7.02
C SER A 313 -7.65 -3.44 5.73
N CYS A 314 -6.53 -2.74 5.79
CA CYS A 314 -5.61 -2.62 4.65
C CYS A 314 -4.95 -3.95 4.23
N ARG A 315 -5.39 -5.07 4.75
CA ARG A 315 -4.89 -6.43 4.53
C ARG A 315 -5.88 -7.40 3.96
N HIS A 316 -7.15 -7.02 3.87
CA HIS A 316 -7.99 -7.77 2.96
C HIS A 316 -7.37 -7.71 1.58
N PRO A 317 -7.37 -8.83 0.85
CA PRO A 317 -6.90 -8.79 -0.52
C PRO A 317 -7.59 -7.60 -1.15
N VAL A 318 -6.82 -6.61 -1.55
CA VAL A 318 -7.32 -5.52 -2.37
C VAL A 318 -7.81 -6.25 -3.60
N ARG A 319 -9.10 -6.59 -3.61
CA ARG A 319 -9.76 -7.01 -4.85
C ARG A 319 -9.71 -5.78 -5.71
N ILE A 320 -8.63 -5.66 -6.45
CA ILE A 320 -8.61 -4.75 -7.56
C ILE A 320 -9.55 -5.39 -8.56
N THR A 321 -10.79 -5.02 -8.40
CA THR A 321 -11.87 -5.36 -9.30
C THR A 321 -11.61 -4.59 -10.57
N ILE A 322 -10.85 -5.20 -11.46
CA ILE A 322 -10.48 -4.60 -12.74
C ILE A 322 -11.42 -5.20 -13.77
N GLY A 323 -12.43 -4.43 -14.21
CA GLY A 323 -13.31 -4.85 -15.28
C GLY A 323 -14.81 -4.82 -14.93
N GLN A 324 -15.61 -5.14 -15.93
CA GLN A 324 -17.06 -5.31 -15.77
C GLN A 324 -17.36 -6.54 -14.88
N GLN A 325 -18.56 -6.62 -14.35
CA GLN A 325 -18.98 -7.71 -13.45
C GLN A 325 -18.75 -9.11 -14.04
N ASP A 326 -18.85 -9.26 -15.35
CA ASP A 326 -18.59 -10.51 -16.09
C ASP A 326 -17.09 -10.88 -16.12
N ASP A 327 -16.20 -9.91 -16.12
CA ASP A 327 -14.75 -10.14 -16.06
C ASP A 327 -14.31 -10.68 -14.69
N LEU A 328 -15.04 -10.40 -13.63
CA LEU A 328 -14.75 -10.88 -12.27
C LEU A 328 -14.97 -12.39 -12.13
N ALA A 329 -15.96 -12.94 -12.83
CA ALA A 329 -16.22 -14.38 -12.82
C ALA A 329 -15.06 -15.17 -13.48
N GLN A 330 -14.26 -14.52 -14.33
CA GLN A 330 -13.11 -15.07 -15.02
C GLN A 330 -11.76 -14.63 -14.44
N ALA A 331 -11.76 -13.80 -13.39
CA ALA A 331 -10.54 -13.30 -12.75
C ALA A 331 -9.67 -14.45 -12.23
N ARG A 332 -8.39 -14.42 -12.58
CA ARG A 332 -7.42 -15.42 -12.14
C ARG A 332 -6.77 -14.96 -10.83
N PRO A 333 -6.75 -15.79 -9.78
CA PRO A 333 -6.03 -15.45 -8.56
C PRO A 333 -4.53 -15.44 -8.84
N VAL A 334 -3.86 -14.37 -8.46
CA VAL A 334 -2.39 -14.27 -8.45
C VAL A 334 -1.94 -14.43 -7.01
N GLN A 335 -1.17 -15.49 -6.76
CA GLN A 335 -0.63 -15.77 -5.43
C GLN A 335 0.87 -15.57 -5.44
N ARG A 336 1.42 -15.12 -4.33
CA ARG A 336 2.85 -15.11 -4.09
C ARG A 336 3.25 -16.39 -3.37
N SER A 337 4.37 -16.99 -3.76
CA SER A 337 4.92 -18.20 -3.13
C SER A 337 5.41 -17.96 -1.69
N MET A 338 5.76 -16.72 -1.35
CA MET A 338 6.22 -16.32 -0.02
C MET A 338 5.20 -15.37 0.63
N SER A 339 5.03 -15.50 1.94
CA SER A 339 4.19 -14.61 2.74
C SER A 339 4.65 -13.16 2.61
N LEU A 340 3.70 -12.22 2.54
CA LEU A 340 3.97 -10.78 2.48
C LEU A 340 4.25 -10.16 3.86
N GLY A 341 4.03 -10.90 4.92
CA GLY A 341 4.24 -10.45 6.28
C GLY A 341 3.82 -11.48 7.31
N TRP A 342 4.14 -11.23 8.53
CA TRP A 342 3.86 -12.10 9.66
C TRP A 342 3.44 -11.30 10.88
N CYS A 343 2.57 -11.90 11.66
CA CYS A 343 2.17 -11.41 12.97
C CYS A 343 3.08 -12.03 14.03
N TYR A 344 3.44 -11.26 15.02
CA TYR A 344 4.28 -11.70 16.12
C TYR A 344 3.74 -11.25 17.49
N LEU A 345 4.05 -12.06 18.49
CA LEU A 345 3.97 -11.72 19.90
C LEU A 345 5.40 -11.50 20.42
N ALA A 346 5.66 -10.32 21.00
CA ALA A 346 6.95 -10.03 21.61
C ALA A 346 6.81 -9.92 23.13
N LEU A 347 7.80 -10.47 23.84
CA LEU A 347 7.92 -10.44 25.29
C LEU A 347 8.78 -9.24 25.72
N ASN A 348 8.27 -8.41 26.62
CA ASN A 348 9.02 -7.28 27.16
C ASN A 348 9.86 -7.68 28.37
N LEU A 349 11.09 -8.11 28.10
CA LEU A 349 12.06 -8.46 29.16
C LEU A 349 12.52 -7.27 29.99
N ARG A 350 12.46 -6.06 29.44
CA ARG A 350 12.87 -4.83 30.13
C ARG A 350 11.88 -4.43 31.22
N HIS A 351 10.60 -4.71 31.02
CA HIS A 351 9.57 -4.51 32.04
C HIS A 351 9.70 -5.51 33.20
N GLY A 352 10.20 -6.71 32.93
CA GLY A 352 10.61 -7.69 33.94
C GLY A 352 9.49 -8.42 34.67
N VAL A 353 8.23 -8.28 34.24
CA VAL A 353 7.07 -8.99 34.82
C VAL A 353 7.07 -10.45 34.40
N LEU A 354 7.47 -10.74 33.14
CA LEU A 354 7.61 -12.09 32.60
C LEU A 354 9.08 -12.49 32.51
N SER A 355 9.40 -13.68 33.02
CA SER A 355 10.66 -14.38 32.74
C SER A 355 10.61 -15.09 31.40
N GLU A 356 11.77 -15.50 30.85
CA GLU A 356 11.85 -16.32 29.65
C GLU A 356 11.09 -17.65 29.80
N ALA A 357 11.20 -18.30 30.97
CA ALA A 357 10.46 -19.53 31.26
C ALA A 357 8.94 -19.35 31.21
N GLN A 358 8.45 -18.22 31.74
CA GLN A 358 7.02 -17.87 31.65
C GLN A 358 6.60 -17.53 30.22
N GLY A 359 7.47 -16.86 29.44
CA GLY A 359 7.25 -16.64 28.01
C GLY A 359 7.18 -17.95 27.20
N GLN A 360 8.07 -18.89 27.48
CA GLN A 360 8.04 -20.24 26.89
C GLN A 360 6.77 -21.01 27.27
N LYS A 361 6.32 -20.91 28.52
CA LYS A 361 5.04 -21.47 28.98
C LYS A 361 3.87 -20.88 28.20
N LEU A 362 3.84 -19.55 28.04
CA LEU A 362 2.80 -18.86 27.26
C LEU A 362 2.78 -19.37 25.80
N LEU A 363 3.94 -19.48 25.17
CA LEU A 363 4.06 -20.01 23.81
C LEU A 363 3.52 -21.45 23.72
N MET A 364 3.88 -22.30 24.67
CA MET A 364 3.37 -23.68 24.74
C MET A 364 1.84 -23.71 24.83
N LEU A 365 1.24 -22.87 25.69
CA LEU A 365 -0.22 -22.77 25.83
C LEU A 365 -0.88 -22.33 24.52
N ILE A 366 -0.31 -21.34 23.82
CA ILE A 366 -0.82 -20.88 22.51
C ILE A 366 -0.79 -22.04 21.49
N GLN A 367 0.28 -22.81 21.45
CA GLN A 367 0.44 -23.94 20.53
C GLN A 367 -0.49 -25.09 20.86
N GLN A 368 -0.56 -25.52 22.12
CA GLN A 368 -1.39 -26.64 22.58
C GLN A 368 -2.89 -26.36 22.45
N SER A 369 -3.31 -25.12 22.68
CA SER A 369 -4.72 -24.73 22.54
C SER A 369 -5.23 -24.73 21.10
N GLY A 370 -4.33 -24.73 20.11
CA GLY A 370 -4.69 -24.54 18.70
C GLY A 370 -5.38 -23.20 18.42
N LEU A 371 -5.20 -22.21 19.30
CA LEU A 371 -5.85 -20.89 19.26
C LEU A 371 -5.83 -20.28 17.87
N LEU A 372 -4.68 -20.33 17.21
CA LEU A 372 -4.50 -19.69 15.90
C LEU A 372 -5.31 -20.36 14.79
N SER A 373 -5.58 -21.64 14.89
CA SER A 373 -6.38 -22.39 13.91
C SER A 373 -7.90 -22.18 14.10
N HIS A 374 -8.31 -21.65 15.25
CA HIS A 374 -9.71 -21.42 15.60
C HIS A 374 -10.12 -19.93 15.56
N LEU A 375 -9.23 -19.06 15.07
CA LEU A 375 -9.56 -17.65 14.89
C LEU A 375 -10.64 -17.51 13.80
N PRO A 376 -11.64 -16.62 13.99
CA PRO A 376 -12.65 -16.33 12.98
C PRO A 376 -12.07 -15.44 11.85
N ILE A 377 -10.94 -15.85 11.30
CA ILE A 377 -10.23 -15.19 10.20
C ILE A 377 -10.09 -16.22 9.07
N PRO A 378 -10.49 -15.91 7.84
CA PRO A 378 -10.38 -16.85 6.74
C PRO A 378 -8.94 -17.34 6.51
N ASN A 379 -8.78 -18.64 6.24
CA ASN A 379 -7.46 -19.22 5.89
C ASN A 379 -6.85 -18.62 4.60
N SER A 380 -7.66 -17.94 3.80
CA SER A 380 -7.18 -17.17 2.64
C SER A 380 -6.47 -15.85 3.03
N VAL A 381 -6.60 -15.43 4.30
CA VAL A 381 -5.99 -14.19 4.81
C VAL A 381 -4.78 -14.49 5.67
N ILE A 382 -4.84 -15.54 6.51
CA ILE A 382 -3.76 -15.92 7.41
C ILE A 382 -3.47 -17.42 7.33
N THR A 383 -2.22 -17.78 7.57
CA THR A 383 -1.80 -19.17 7.80
C THR A 383 -1.05 -19.24 9.11
N PRO A 384 -1.54 -19.99 10.12
CA PRO A 384 -0.82 -20.20 11.36
C PRO A 384 0.59 -20.72 11.09
N SER A 385 1.59 -20.13 11.72
CA SER A 385 2.98 -20.50 11.52
C SER A 385 3.81 -20.19 12.76
N HIS A 386 4.75 -21.08 13.05
CA HIS A 386 5.76 -20.90 14.10
C HIS A 386 7.15 -20.66 13.51
N GLU A 387 7.22 -20.33 12.23
CA GLU A 387 8.44 -20.05 11.51
C GLU A 387 8.49 -18.55 11.18
N MET A 388 9.68 -17.94 11.36
CA MET A 388 9.90 -16.55 10.95
C MET A 388 9.94 -16.43 9.42
N LEU A 389 10.73 -17.30 8.79
CA LEU A 389 10.78 -17.58 7.37
C LEU A 389 10.69 -19.10 7.16
N PRO A 390 10.41 -19.58 5.94
CA PRO A 390 10.42 -21.02 5.65
C PRO A 390 11.71 -21.70 6.14
N GLY A 391 11.58 -22.70 6.99
CA GLY A 391 12.70 -23.41 7.61
C GLY A 391 13.32 -22.74 8.85
N TRP A 392 12.92 -21.52 9.23
CA TRP A 392 13.42 -20.84 10.43
C TRP A 392 12.55 -21.17 11.64
N ARG A 393 12.59 -22.43 12.05
CA ARG A 393 11.75 -23.00 13.12
C ARG A 393 12.33 -22.72 14.50
N ILE A 394 11.44 -22.69 15.47
CA ILE A 394 11.82 -22.69 16.88
C ILE A 394 12.48 -24.05 17.17
N PRO A 395 13.70 -24.08 17.75
CA PRO A 395 14.31 -25.31 18.21
C PRO A 395 13.39 -26.02 19.23
N SER A 396 13.28 -27.35 19.13
CA SER A 396 12.55 -28.13 20.11
C SER A 396 13.16 -27.96 21.49
N GLN A 397 12.41 -27.45 22.43
CA GLN A 397 12.85 -27.20 23.80
C GLN A 397 12.01 -28.00 24.78
N ARG A 398 12.63 -28.44 25.89
CA ARG A 398 11.92 -28.88 27.07
C ARG A 398 11.40 -27.62 27.78
N ILE A 399 10.09 -27.46 27.81
CA ILE A 399 9.43 -26.39 28.54
C ILE A 399 9.08 -26.94 29.92
N GLU A 400 9.44 -26.22 30.98
CA GLU A 400 9.03 -26.54 32.34
C GLU A 400 7.53 -26.25 32.48
N GLU A 401 6.74 -27.30 32.63
CA GLU A 401 5.27 -27.19 32.68
C GLU A 401 4.76 -26.54 33.97
N ASP A 402 5.52 -26.62 35.07
CA ASP A 402 5.12 -26.17 36.40
C ASP A 402 5.40 -24.66 36.67
N VAL A 403 5.86 -23.90 35.67
CA VAL A 403 6.10 -22.46 35.86
C VAL A 403 4.76 -21.71 35.91
N PRO A 404 4.41 -21.04 37.04
CA PRO A 404 3.17 -20.28 37.13
C PRO A 404 3.25 -19.00 36.30
N LEU A 405 2.14 -18.66 35.62
CA LEU A 405 2.02 -17.36 34.97
C LEU A 405 1.73 -16.27 36.02
N PRO A 406 2.08 -15.00 35.78
CA PRO A 406 1.65 -13.87 36.60
C PRO A 406 0.12 -13.79 36.67
N ALA A 407 -0.41 -13.30 37.80
CA ALA A 407 -1.87 -13.14 37.95
C ALA A 407 -2.47 -12.13 36.96
N ARG A 408 -1.66 -11.17 36.51
CA ARG A 408 -2.07 -10.14 35.57
C ARG A 408 -0.95 -9.81 34.60
N LEU A 409 -1.30 -9.60 33.32
CA LEU A 409 -0.42 -9.15 32.25
C LEU A 409 -1.09 -8.03 31.47
N THR A 410 -0.28 -7.15 30.90
CA THR A 410 -0.71 -6.07 29.99
C THR A 410 -0.20 -6.36 28.58
N LEU A 411 -1.10 -6.37 27.60
CA LEU A 411 -0.78 -6.52 26.18
C LEU A 411 -1.09 -5.24 25.44
N LEU A 412 -0.12 -4.71 24.71
CA LEU A 412 -0.29 -3.60 23.80
C LEU A 412 -0.29 -4.12 22.35
N TYR A 413 -1.34 -3.79 21.57
CA TYR A 413 -1.40 -4.17 20.17
C TYR A 413 -1.63 -2.98 19.24
N ARG A 414 -1.19 -3.13 17.99
CA ARG A 414 -1.34 -2.15 16.89
C ARG A 414 -2.26 -2.69 15.81
N PRO A 415 -2.71 -1.83 14.84
CA PRO A 415 -3.37 -2.33 13.64
C PRO A 415 -2.53 -3.46 12.99
N PRO A 416 -3.17 -4.37 12.30
CA PRO A 416 -4.52 -4.32 11.75
C PRO A 416 -5.60 -4.92 12.65
N VAL A 417 -6.86 -4.80 12.18
CA VAL A 417 -8.06 -5.20 12.92
C VAL A 417 -8.06 -6.69 13.32
N GLU A 418 -7.46 -7.56 12.52
CA GLU A 418 -7.35 -9.00 12.80
C GLU A 418 -6.62 -9.27 14.13
N LEU A 419 -5.72 -8.38 14.54
CA LEU A 419 -5.00 -8.51 15.80
C LEU A 419 -5.92 -8.34 17.02
N GLN A 420 -7.02 -7.60 16.90
CA GLN A 420 -8.05 -7.54 17.94
C GLN A 420 -8.66 -8.92 18.21
N THR A 421 -8.91 -9.69 17.16
CA THR A 421 -9.42 -11.07 17.29
C THR A 421 -8.42 -11.96 18.03
N VAL A 422 -7.13 -11.81 17.74
CA VAL A 422 -6.06 -12.52 18.46
C VAL A 422 -6.03 -12.13 19.93
N THR A 423 -6.17 -10.84 20.26
CA THR A 423 -6.16 -10.40 21.66
C THR A 423 -7.32 -11.00 22.45
N VAL A 424 -8.53 -11.04 21.88
CA VAL A 424 -9.70 -11.67 22.53
C VAL A 424 -9.48 -13.17 22.77
N ALA A 425 -8.88 -13.85 21.82
CA ALA A 425 -8.56 -15.27 21.97
C ALA A 425 -7.49 -15.52 23.04
N LEU A 426 -6.45 -14.68 23.11
CA LEU A 426 -5.43 -14.72 24.15
C LEU A 426 -6.00 -14.42 25.53
N GLN A 427 -6.91 -13.44 25.69
CA GLN A 427 -7.59 -13.15 26.93
C GLN A 427 -8.32 -14.38 27.48
N ARG A 428 -9.08 -15.08 26.63
CA ARG A 428 -9.81 -16.29 26.99
C ARG A 428 -8.87 -17.42 27.41
N LEU A 429 -7.79 -17.63 26.65
CA LEU A 429 -6.79 -18.65 26.96
C LEU A 429 -6.13 -18.39 28.31
N LEU A 430 -5.64 -17.19 28.55
CA LEU A 430 -4.93 -16.83 29.78
C LEU A 430 -5.85 -16.87 31.01
N ALA A 431 -7.11 -16.47 30.87
CA ALA A 431 -8.09 -16.56 31.95
C ALA A 431 -8.30 -18.02 32.44
N GLN A 432 -8.25 -19.00 31.53
CA GLN A 432 -8.33 -20.42 31.89
C GLN A 432 -7.14 -20.89 32.75
N HIS A 433 -6.01 -20.17 32.67
CA HIS A 433 -4.79 -20.44 33.42
C HIS A 433 -4.57 -19.47 34.59
N GLY A 434 -5.62 -18.76 35.02
CA GLY A 434 -5.59 -17.87 36.18
C GLY A 434 -4.84 -16.55 35.96
N CYS A 435 -4.61 -16.15 34.71
CA CYS A 435 -3.95 -14.91 34.33
C CYS A 435 -4.94 -13.95 33.67
N GLU A 436 -5.13 -12.76 34.25
CA GLU A 436 -5.91 -11.67 33.67
C GLU A 436 -5.07 -10.93 32.61
N LEU A 437 -5.56 -10.80 31.38
CA LEU A 437 -4.91 -10.04 30.32
C LEU A 437 -5.61 -8.70 30.09
N GLU A 438 -4.97 -7.61 30.50
CA GLU A 438 -5.37 -6.25 30.16
C GLU A 438 -4.89 -5.94 28.73
N VAL A 439 -5.82 -5.57 27.84
CA VAL A 439 -5.51 -5.28 26.43
C VAL A 439 -5.64 -3.79 26.16
N ARG A 440 -4.61 -3.20 25.57
CA ARG A 440 -4.54 -1.79 25.19
C ARG A 440 -4.28 -1.68 23.68
N TYR A 441 -5.01 -0.77 23.03
CA TYR A 441 -4.85 -0.50 21.61
C TYR A 441 -4.01 0.74 21.36
N TYR A 442 -3.11 0.66 20.42
CA TYR A 442 -2.33 1.78 19.92
C TYR A 442 -2.58 1.97 18.41
N ALA A 443 -3.11 3.13 18.01
CA ALA A 443 -3.50 3.40 16.63
C ALA A 443 -2.32 3.60 15.65
N GLY A 444 -1.09 3.76 16.14
CA GLY A 444 0.09 3.95 15.30
C GLY A 444 0.49 2.70 14.55
N LYS A 445 0.90 2.86 13.31
CA LYS A 445 1.36 1.76 12.45
C LYS A 445 2.77 1.23 12.80
N ARG A 446 3.49 1.91 13.68
CA ARG A 446 4.83 1.56 14.18
C ARG A 446 4.97 1.90 15.66
N TRP A 447 5.86 1.21 16.34
CA TRP A 447 6.26 1.59 17.69
C TRP A 447 7.09 2.87 17.61
N GLN A 448 6.62 3.96 18.25
CA GLN A 448 7.26 5.27 18.11
C GLN A 448 8.29 5.56 19.20
N SER A 449 8.14 4.99 20.39
CA SER A 449 9.05 5.26 21.49
C SER A 449 9.17 4.09 22.46
N GLU A 450 10.32 4.02 23.15
CA GLU A 450 10.56 3.08 24.25
C GLU A 450 9.57 3.26 25.40
N ALA A 451 9.19 4.51 25.71
CA ALA A 451 8.25 4.81 26.80
C ALA A 451 6.86 4.19 26.56
N GLN A 452 6.45 4.07 25.30
CA GLN A 452 5.20 3.45 24.92
C GLN A 452 5.26 1.92 25.08
N ILE A 453 6.37 1.32 24.64
CA ILE A 453 6.64 -0.12 24.75
C ILE A 453 6.77 -0.53 26.23
N ALA A 454 7.40 0.31 27.07
CA ALA A 454 7.61 0.06 28.48
C ALA A 454 6.33 -0.07 29.32
N GLN A 455 5.16 0.23 28.75
CA GLN A 455 3.86 0.14 29.44
C GLN A 455 3.19 -1.24 29.31
N ALA A 456 3.79 -2.18 28.62
CA ALA A 456 3.21 -3.49 28.35
C ALA A 456 4.20 -4.62 28.59
N ASP A 457 3.68 -5.77 29.04
CA ASP A 457 4.43 -7.01 29.23
C ASP A 457 4.55 -7.77 27.90
N LEU A 458 3.53 -7.66 27.06
CA LEU A 458 3.42 -8.29 25.76
C LEU A 458 3.09 -7.26 24.68
N LEU A 459 3.68 -7.42 23.50
CA LEU A 459 3.42 -6.59 22.35
C LEU A 459 2.98 -7.46 21.17
N LEU A 460 1.81 -7.16 20.60
CA LEU A 460 1.26 -7.86 19.46
C LEU A 460 1.23 -6.92 18.26
N ALA A 461 1.91 -7.32 17.21
CA ALA A 461 1.99 -6.52 15.99
C ALA A 461 2.34 -7.40 14.80
N ASP A 462 2.52 -6.75 13.68
CA ASP A 462 2.96 -7.39 12.46
C ASP A 462 4.12 -6.65 11.81
N ASN A 463 4.77 -7.33 10.90
CA ASN A 463 5.78 -6.76 10.05
C ASN A 463 5.64 -7.28 8.62
N LEU A 464 6.10 -6.49 7.64
CA LEU A 464 6.17 -6.90 6.25
C LEU A 464 7.49 -7.63 5.97
N ILE A 465 7.43 -8.64 5.13
CA ILE A 465 8.60 -9.25 4.54
C ILE A 465 8.86 -8.54 3.22
N GLY A 466 10.03 -7.92 3.09
CA GLY A 466 10.46 -7.26 1.87
C GLY A 466 10.78 -8.22 0.72
N GLU A 467 11.25 -7.70 -0.40
CA GLU A 467 11.68 -8.51 -1.55
C GLU A 467 12.94 -9.36 -1.23
N ALA A 468 13.77 -8.91 -0.26
CA ALA A 468 14.88 -9.66 0.30
C ALA A 468 14.58 -9.99 1.77
N PRO A 469 13.98 -11.15 2.09
CA PRO A 469 13.46 -11.46 3.42
C PRO A 469 14.52 -11.38 4.53
N GLU A 470 15.70 -11.93 4.31
CA GLU A 470 16.79 -11.93 5.29
C GLU A 470 17.30 -10.51 5.56
N ALA A 471 17.46 -9.70 4.51
CA ALA A 471 17.84 -8.31 4.67
C ALA A 471 16.76 -7.50 5.41
N THR A 472 15.48 -7.77 5.14
CA THR A 472 14.36 -7.17 5.86
C THR A 472 14.41 -7.52 7.36
N LEU A 473 14.67 -8.76 7.71
CA LEU A 473 14.77 -9.21 9.09
C LEU A 473 16.00 -8.63 9.80
N GLU A 474 17.15 -8.54 9.12
CA GLU A 474 18.34 -7.87 9.67
C GLU A 474 18.07 -6.38 9.93
N SER A 475 17.48 -5.70 8.95
CA SER A 475 17.10 -4.29 9.05
C SER A 475 16.08 -4.05 10.17
N TRP A 476 15.12 -4.95 10.37
CA TRP A 476 14.15 -4.88 11.46
C TRP A 476 14.80 -4.96 12.84
N LEU A 477 15.76 -5.89 13.05
CA LEU A 477 16.55 -5.99 14.30
C LEU A 477 17.35 -4.72 14.57
N ARG A 478 17.80 -4.04 13.54
CA ARG A 478 18.64 -2.84 13.64
C ARG A 478 17.86 -1.57 13.89
N GLN A 479 16.71 -1.41 13.24
CA GLN A 479 16.03 -0.12 13.10
C GLN A 479 14.78 0.03 13.97
N ASP A 480 14.07 -1.09 14.26
CA ASP A 480 12.78 -0.99 14.95
C ASP A 480 12.97 -0.69 16.44
N SER A 481 12.27 0.33 16.93
CA SER A 481 12.26 0.73 18.34
C SER A 481 11.76 -0.36 19.29
N LEU A 482 11.06 -1.39 18.77
CA LEU A 482 10.64 -2.55 19.53
C LEU A 482 11.81 -3.16 20.31
N TRP A 483 12.89 -3.47 19.61
CA TRP A 483 14.01 -4.21 20.18
C TRP A 483 14.68 -3.49 21.33
N ARG A 484 14.91 -2.19 21.17
CA ARG A 484 15.46 -1.36 22.24
C ARG A 484 14.48 -1.21 23.40
N GLY A 485 13.17 -1.25 23.12
CA GLY A 485 12.12 -1.13 24.12
C GLY A 485 11.91 -2.39 24.96
N ILE A 486 12.07 -3.60 24.36
CA ILE A 486 11.80 -4.88 25.05
C ILE A 486 13.04 -5.56 25.62
N LEU A 487 14.23 -5.32 25.07
CA LEU A 487 15.46 -5.97 25.52
C LEU A 487 16.09 -5.26 26.72
N THR A 488 16.63 -6.02 27.64
CA THR A 488 17.52 -5.49 28.68
C THR A 488 18.76 -4.85 28.04
N ALA A 489 19.44 -3.95 28.76
CA ALA A 489 20.62 -3.26 28.23
C ALA A 489 21.71 -4.24 27.74
N SER A 490 21.94 -5.33 28.47
CA SER A 490 22.93 -6.36 28.10
C SER A 490 22.54 -7.11 26.84
N ARG A 491 21.26 -7.50 26.69
CA ARG A 491 20.77 -8.20 25.47
C ARG A 491 20.74 -7.26 24.28
N TRP A 492 20.41 -6.00 24.47
CA TRP A 492 20.49 -5.01 23.41
C TRP A 492 21.92 -4.83 22.91
N GLN A 493 22.90 -4.72 23.82
CA GLN A 493 24.31 -4.66 23.44
C GLN A 493 24.75 -5.91 22.67
N GLN A 494 24.40 -7.09 23.19
CA GLN A 494 24.68 -8.37 22.51
C GLN A 494 24.09 -8.41 21.09
N GLN A 495 22.83 -7.95 20.91
CA GLN A 495 22.21 -7.84 19.59
C GLN A 495 23.02 -6.95 18.63
N GLN A 496 23.45 -5.78 19.13
CA GLN A 496 24.25 -4.87 18.31
C GLN A 496 25.61 -5.47 17.90
N GLU A 497 26.25 -6.20 18.82
CA GLU A 497 27.51 -6.92 18.54
C GLU A 497 27.27 -8.04 17.50
N THR A 498 26.25 -8.85 17.70
CA THR A 498 25.87 -9.92 16.75
C THR A 498 25.59 -9.36 15.35
N LEU A 499 24.84 -8.26 15.23
CA LEU A 499 24.57 -7.63 13.95
C LEU A 499 25.83 -7.05 13.29
N ARG A 500 26.78 -6.52 14.09
CA ARG A 500 28.08 -6.10 13.57
C ARG A 500 28.93 -7.27 13.06
N GLU A 501 28.91 -8.40 13.74
CA GLU A 501 29.60 -9.63 13.28
C GLU A 501 28.98 -10.13 11.97
N ILE A 502 27.66 -10.22 11.90
CA ILE A 502 26.94 -10.71 10.72
C ILE A 502 27.23 -9.82 9.50
N GLN A 503 27.18 -8.50 9.64
CA GLN A 503 27.39 -7.58 8.51
C GLN A 503 28.79 -7.67 7.91
N GLN A 504 29.79 -8.09 8.69
CA GLN A 504 31.18 -8.23 8.26
C GLN A 504 31.46 -9.53 7.50
N LEU A 505 30.55 -10.49 7.49
CA LEU A 505 30.69 -11.73 6.75
C LEU A 505 30.51 -11.48 5.24
N GLN A 506 31.57 -11.69 4.46
CA GLN A 506 31.52 -11.49 3.01
C GLN A 506 30.59 -12.49 2.32
N ALA A 507 30.63 -13.77 2.73
CA ALA A 507 29.83 -14.81 2.14
C ALA A 507 28.36 -14.70 2.58
N GLN A 508 27.46 -14.46 1.64
CA GLN A 508 26.03 -14.31 1.91
C GLN A 508 25.41 -15.53 2.61
N PRO A 509 25.70 -16.80 2.24
CA PRO A 509 25.14 -17.94 2.95
C PRO A 509 25.49 -17.94 4.45
N LEU A 510 26.71 -17.53 4.80
CA LEU A 510 27.13 -17.42 6.21
C LEU A 510 26.39 -16.30 6.94
N ARG A 511 26.13 -15.17 6.27
CA ARG A 511 25.30 -14.09 6.86
C ARG A 511 23.90 -14.61 7.17
N PHE A 512 23.28 -15.32 6.23
CA PHE A 512 21.93 -15.87 6.39
C PHE A 512 21.89 -16.93 7.50
N GLU A 513 22.83 -17.85 7.52
CA GLU A 513 22.95 -18.87 8.56
C GLU A 513 23.09 -18.23 9.96
N ARG A 514 23.95 -17.22 10.12
CA ARG A 514 24.16 -16.54 11.38
C ARG A 514 22.93 -15.73 11.81
N LEU A 515 22.26 -15.07 10.88
CA LEU A 515 21.02 -14.36 11.15
C LEU A 515 19.91 -15.31 11.58
N GLN A 516 19.75 -16.44 10.87
CA GLN A 516 18.82 -17.51 11.23
C GLN A 516 19.08 -18.04 12.65
N ALA A 517 20.33 -18.35 12.97
CA ALA A 517 20.72 -18.85 14.29
C ALA A 517 20.36 -17.83 15.39
N TYR A 518 20.56 -16.53 15.13
CA TYR A 518 20.19 -15.50 16.08
C TYR A 518 18.67 -15.40 16.28
N TYR A 519 17.88 -15.45 15.21
CA TYR A 519 16.41 -15.49 15.33
C TYR A 519 15.93 -16.75 16.06
N GLN A 520 16.55 -17.90 15.84
CA GLN A 520 16.24 -19.13 16.58
C GLN A 520 16.51 -18.96 18.09
N GLN A 521 17.56 -18.25 18.49
CA GLN A 521 17.82 -17.92 19.91
C GLN A 521 16.72 -16.99 20.48
N LEU A 522 16.31 -15.95 19.72
CA LEU A 522 15.24 -15.05 20.16
C LEU A 522 13.90 -15.79 20.31
N MET A 523 13.58 -16.67 19.38
CA MET A 523 12.37 -17.49 19.42
C MET A 523 12.42 -18.54 20.54
N ALA A 524 13.57 -19.16 20.76
CA ALA A 524 13.79 -20.13 21.82
C ALA A 524 13.61 -19.50 23.22
N ALA A 525 14.03 -18.27 23.40
CA ALA A 525 13.82 -17.48 24.62
C ALA A 525 12.39 -16.88 24.70
N ALA A 526 11.51 -17.17 23.75
CA ALA A 526 10.17 -16.60 23.58
C ALA A 526 10.15 -15.05 23.52
N ILE A 527 11.29 -14.41 23.23
CA ILE A 527 11.38 -12.93 23.11
C ILE A 527 10.55 -12.45 21.93
N ILE A 528 10.55 -13.21 20.85
CA ILE A 528 9.71 -13.02 19.66
C ILE A 528 9.10 -14.36 19.26
N THR A 529 7.80 -14.36 19.01
CA THR A 529 7.06 -15.56 18.59
C THR A 529 6.23 -15.23 17.35
N PRO A 530 6.54 -15.82 16.20
CA PRO A 530 5.67 -15.73 15.04
C PRO A 530 4.36 -16.50 15.32
N LEU A 531 3.23 -15.91 14.97
CA LEU A 531 1.91 -16.49 15.20
C LEU A 531 1.28 -16.99 13.89
N PHE A 532 1.32 -16.18 12.86
CA PHE A 532 0.80 -16.53 11.54
C PHE A 532 1.43 -15.66 10.46
N HIS A 533 1.41 -16.15 9.25
CA HIS A 533 1.77 -15.42 8.04
C HIS A 533 0.53 -14.93 7.33
N TYR A 534 0.62 -13.76 6.70
CA TYR A 534 -0.43 -13.23 5.85
C TYR A 534 -0.37 -13.83 4.46
N GLN A 535 -1.54 -14.14 3.92
CA GLN A 535 -1.69 -14.53 2.53
C GLN A 535 -2.41 -13.41 1.78
N TYR A 536 -1.88 -13.04 0.63
CA TYR A 536 -2.50 -12.09 -0.27
C TYR A 536 -2.79 -12.73 -1.60
N GLN A 537 -4.01 -12.53 -2.05
CA GLN A 537 -4.43 -12.87 -3.40
C GLN A 537 -4.85 -11.60 -4.10
N ILE A 538 -4.33 -11.37 -5.29
CA ILE A 538 -4.84 -10.37 -6.21
C ILE A 538 -5.58 -11.11 -7.31
N SER A 539 -6.78 -10.65 -7.63
CA SER A 539 -7.50 -11.12 -8.80
C SER A 539 -7.14 -10.22 -9.98
N ALA A 540 -6.47 -10.77 -10.97
CA ALA A 540 -6.18 -10.07 -12.22
C ALA A 540 -7.29 -10.37 -13.24
N PRO A 541 -7.79 -9.35 -13.96
CA PRO A 541 -8.77 -9.58 -15.02
C PRO A 541 -8.14 -10.37 -16.18
N PRO A 542 -8.97 -11.07 -16.96
CA PRO A 542 -8.49 -11.89 -18.07
C PRO A 542 -7.67 -11.13 -19.11
N ARG A 543 -7.96 -9.84 -19.29
CA ARG A 543 -7.29 -8.98 -20.26
C ARG A 543 -5.96 -8.40 -19.78
N MET A 544 -5.66 -8.48 -18.50
CA MET A 544 -4.43 -7.96 -17.95
C MET A 544 -3.39 -9.06 -17.81
N HIS A 545 -2.20 -8.83 -18.33
CA HIS A 545 -1.08 -9.77 -18.34
C HIS A 545 0.08 -9.24 -17.48
N GLY A 546 1.07 -10.09 -17.18
CA GLY A 546 2.26 -9.71 -16.44
C GLY A 546 2.00 -9.29 -14.99
N VAL A 547 0.85 -9.65 -14.43
CA VAL A 547 0.49 -9.30 -13.05
C VAL A 547 1.25 -10.19 -12.08
N THR A 548 2.14 -9.60 -11.31
CA THR A 548 2.90 -10.23 -10.23
C THR A 548 2.74 -9.43 -8.94
N LEU A 549 2.80 -10.10 -7.78
CA LEU A 549 2.68 -9.45 -6.47
C LEU A 549 4.05 -8.96 -5.98
N THR A 550 4.12 -7.69 -5.60
CA THR A 550 5.25 -7.12 -4.86
C THR A 550 5.18 -7.46 -3.38
N ALA A 551 6.26 -7.23 -2.65
CA ALA A 551 6.32 -7.38 -1.20
C ALA A 551 5.31 -6.48 -0.44
N HIS A 552 4.87 -5.39 -1.05
CA HIS A 552 3.88 -4.49 -0.46
C HIS A 552 2.44 -4.99 -0.59
N GLY A 553 2.21 -6.12 -1.28
CA GLY A 553 0.87 -6.65 -1.53
C GLY A 553 0.13 -5.93 -2.66
N TRP A 554 0.85 -5.26 -3.53
CA TRP A 554 0.38 -4.65 -4.77
C TRP A 554 0.99 -5.37 -5.97
N PHE A 555 0.47 -5.17 -7.17
CA PHE A 555 1.16 -5.72 -8.33
C PHE A 555 2.29 -4.81 -8.81
N ASP A 556 3.25 -5.44 -9.44
CA ASP A 556 4.33 -4.73 -10.11
C ASP A 556 3.75 -4.00 -11.35
N PHE A 557 3.61 -2.69 -11.24
CA PHE A 557 3.11 -1.84 -12.32
C PHE A 557 4.02 -1.83 -13.55
N CYS A 558 5.30 -2.16 -13.39
CA CYS A 558 6.24 -2.20 -14.50
C CYS A 558 6.07 -3.44 -15.38
N GLN A 559 5.56 -4.54 -14.81
CA GLN A 559 5.36 -5.81 -15.52
C GLN A 559 3.94 -5.97 -16.06
N ALA A 560 2.98 -5.27 -15.47
CA ALA A 560 1.58 -5.36 -15.87
C ALA A 560 1.35 -4.65 -17.21
N TRP A 561 0.60 -5.30 -18.11
CA TRP A 561 0.30 -4.76 -19.43
C TRP A 561 -1.07 -5.17 -19.95
N LEU A 562 -1.57 -4.41 -20.92
CA LEU A 562 -2.85 -4.61 -21.59
C LEU A 562 -2.61 -4.83 -23.08
N PRO A 563 -3.16 -5.88 -23.70
CA PRO A 563 -3.09 -6.03 -25.14
C PRO A 563 -3.78 -4.83 -25.82
N PRO A 564 -3.19 -4.28 -26.87
CA PRO A 564 -3.83 -3.21 -27.64
C PRO A 564 -5.14 -3.73 -28.28
N PRO A 565 -6.15 -2.84 -28.44
CA PRO A 565 -7.35 -3.21 -29.19
C PRO A 565 -6.93 -3.50 -30.63
N VAL A 566 -7.05 -4.77 -31.03
CA VAL A 566 -6.92 -5.18 -32.43
C VAL A 566 -8.32 -5.26 -32.98
N ASP A 567 -8.59 -4.58 -34.09
CA ASP A 567 -9.82 -4.81 -34.84
C ASP A 567 -9.83 -6.29 -35.26
N GLU A 568 -10.68 -7.10 -34.63
CA GLU A 568 -10.92 -8.46 -35.11
C GLU A 568 -11.45 -8.31 -36.52
N ALA A 569 -10.66 -8.71 -37.52
CA ALA A 569 -11.14 -8.83 -38.88
C ALA A 569 -12.41 -9.71 -38.85
N PRO A 570 -13.50 -9.35 -39.55
CA PRO A 570 -14.73 -10.10 -39.50
C PRO A 570 -14.40 -11.55 -39.88
N THR A 571 -14.56 -12.46 -38.93
CA THR A 571 -14.50 -13.91 -39.13
C THR A 571 -15.70 -14.28 -39.98
N GLY A 572 -15.56 -14.24 -41.30
CA GLY A 572 -16.66 -14.50 -42.21
C GLY A 572 -16.31 -14.29 -43.69
N ALA A 573 -15.26 -14.95 -44.18
CA ALA A 573 -15.18 -15.29 -45.58
C ALA A 573 -14.86 -16.79 -45.63
N GLU A 574 -15.90 -17.63 -45.78
CA GLU A 574 -15.71 -18.98 -46.26
C GLU A 574 -14.92 -18.90 -47.56
N PRO A 575 -13.87 -19.71 -47.76
CA PRO A 575 -13.20 -19.77 -49.04
C PRO A 575 -14.21 -20.30 -50.08
N PRO A 576 -14.23 -19.73 -51.28
CA PRO A 576 -15.09 -20.25 -52.33
C PRO A 576 -14.70 -21.70 -52.64
N CYS A 577 -15.66 -22.60 -52.57
CA CYS A 577 -15.53 -23.97 -53.03
C CYS A 577 -15.08 -23.95 -54.49
N ALA A 578 -13.90 -24.53 -54.74
CA ALA A 578 -13.47 -24.94 -56.08
C ALA A 578 -13.80 -26.42 -56.31
#